data_d937949d28f5afe770314c1fae9302ca
#
_entry.id   d937949d28f5afe770314c1fae9302ca
#
_cell.length_a   1.000
_cell.length_b   1.000
_cell.length_c   1.000
_cell.angle_alpha   90.00
_cell.angle_beta   90.00
_cell.angle_gamma   90.00
#
_symmetry.space_group_name_H-M   'P 1'
#
loop_
_entity.id
_entity.type
_entity.pdbx_description
1 polymer ?
#
loop_
_entity_poly.entity_id
_entity_poly.type
_entity_poly.pdbx_seq_one_letter_code
_entity_poly.pdbx_strand_id
1 'polypeptide(L)'
;MTIKRVGDVTMDGRPFTVIGERLSVGDTAPDFRLQRSSDFRHVTNADYTGQIRLISAVPSLDTSICDAQTRRFNQIATELGSNVTILTVSADLPVTQNRWCGAAGIDRVEVLTDHFDMNFGQAYGTYVEELRIEQRAVFVVDAEGNVRYAEYVPEIGQHPNYEAAITAVKSLIE
;
A
#
# COMPACT_ATOMS: atom_id res chain seq x y z
N MET A 1 -12.46 18.68 7.78
CA MET A 1 -12.55 19.11 6.37
C MET A 1 -11.68 18.16 5.56
N THR A 2 -12.24 17.50 4.56
CA THR A 2 -11.47 16.52 3.74
C THR A 2 -10.58 17.31 2.77
N ILE A 3 -9.27 17.05 2.78
CA ILE A 3 -8.32 17.68 1.87
C ILE A 3 -8.43 17.02 0.50
N LYS A 4 -8.56 17.85 -0.54
CA LYS A 4 -8.57 17.42 -1.95
C LYS A 4 -7.37 18.01 -2.68
N ARG A 5 -6.56 17.14 -3.28
CA ARG A 5 -5.40 17.50 -4.09
C ARG A 5 -5.76 17.30 -5.57
N VAL A 6 -6.27 18.34 -6.19
CA VAL A 6 -6.76 18.32 -7.59
C VAL A 6 -5.58 18.19 -8.55
N GLY A 7 -5.63 17.22 -9.44
CA GLY A 7 -4.58 16.97 -10.44
C GLY A 7 -3.28 16.39 -9.89
N ASP A 8 -3.31 15.81 -8.68
CA ASP A 8 -2.13 15.35 -7.97
C ASP A 8 -1.57 14.02 -8.51
N VAL A 9 -2.36 13.28 -9.24
CA VAL A 9 -1.97 12.05 -9.94
C VAL A 9 -2.50 12.07 -11.37
N THR A 10 -1.77 11.45 -12.29
CA THR A 10 -2.18 11.29 -13.68
C THR A 10 -2.30 9.82 -14.08
N MET A 11 -3.14 9.57 -15.08
CA MET A 11 -3.21 8.28 -15.77
C MET A 11 -3.26 8.58 -17.28
N ASP A 12 -2.26 8.16 -18.01
CA ASP A 12 -2.06 8.52 -19.42
C ASP A 12 -2.13 10.04 -19.67
N GLY A 13 -1.53 10.81 -18.75
CA GLY A 13 -1.51 12.27 -18.77
C GLY A 13 -2.81 12.96 -18.36
N ARG A 14 -3.87 12.21 -18.03
CA ARG A 14 -5.13 12.79 -17.51
C ARG A 14 -5.01 12.99 -16.00
N PRO A 15 -5.29 14.20 -15.49
CA PRO A 15 -5.22 14.49 -14.07
C PRO A 15 -6.44 13.96 -13.32
N PHE A 16 -6.20 13.50 -12.09
CA PHE A 16 -7.22 13.03 -11.13
C PHE A 16 -7.02 13.67 -9.76
N THR A 17 -8.08 13.69 -8.98
CA THR A 17 -8.10 14.25 -7.62
C THR A 17 -7.76 13.16 -6.61
N VAL A 18 -6.82 13.45 -5.70
CA VAL A 18 -6.50 12.56 -4.58
C VAL A 18 -7.03 13.15 -3.27
N ILE A 19 -7.69 12.33 -2.49
CA ILE A 19 -8.24 12.66 -1.17
C ILE A 19 -7.23 12.33 -0.08
N GLY A 20 -7.10 13.20 0.92
CA GLY A 20 -6.23 13.06 2.08
C GLY A 20 -4.91 13.82 1.93
N GLU A 21 -4.19 13.98 3.03
CA GLU A 21 -2.85 14.57 3.05
C GLU A 21 -1.78 13.54 2.72
N ARG A 22 -0.67 14.00 2.13
CA ARG A 22 0.51 13.16 1.97
C ARG A 22 1.22 13.01 3.31
N LEU A 23 1.60 11.79 3.62
CA LEU A 23 2.47 11.50 4.75
C LEU A 23 3.92 11.86 4.42
N SER A 24 4.63 12.27 5.43
CA SER A 24 6.06 12.59 5.39
C SER A 24 6.84 11.69 6.35
N VAL A 25 8.14 11.55 6.10
CA VAL A 25 9.03 10.86 7.04
C VAL A 25 9.00 11.58 8.39
N GLY A 26 8.78 10.82 9.46
CA GLY A 26 8.63 11.32 10.83
C GLY A 26 7.18 11.42 11.30
N ASP A 27 6.21 11.37 10.40
CA ASP A 27 4.80 11.32 10.79
C ASP A 27 4.47 10.01 11.51
N THR A 28 3.50 10.05 12.41
CA THR A 28 2.89 8.81 12.92
C THR A 28 2.00 8.22 11.84
N ALA A 29 2.18 6.94 11.54
CA ALA A 29 1.36 6.23 10.57
C ALA A 29 -0.10 6.23 11.02
N PRO A 30 -1.03 6.74 10.19
CA PRO A 30 -2.45 6.77 10.54
C PRO A 30 -3.01 5.37 10.75
N ASP A 31 -4.04 5.28 11.59
CA ASP A 31 -4.79 4.03 11.72
C ASP A 31 -5.62 3.74 10.47
N PHE A 32 -5.91 2.47 10.25
CA PHE A 32 -6.79 1.99 9.19
C PHE A 32 -7.61 0.80 9.67
N ARG A 33 -8.69 0.52 8.97
CA ARG A 33 -9.47 -0.69 9.12
C ARG A 33 -9.70 -1.31 7.75
N LEU A 34 -8.92 -2.34 7.44
CA LEU A 34 -8.93 -3.05 6.16
C LEU A 34 -9.47 -4.46 6.34
N GLN A 35 -9.87 -5.10 5.24
CA GLN A 35 -10.26 -6.49 5.25
C GLN A 35 -9.17 -7.35 4.59
N ARG A 36 -8.71 -8.38 5.28
CA ARG A 36 -7.75 -9.34 4.75
C ARG A 36 -8.43 -10.26 3.73
N SER A 37 -7.80 -10.45 2.57
CA SER A 37 -8.40 -11.24 1.49
C SER A 37 -8.43 -12.75 1.77
N SER A 38 -7.48 -13.26 2.57
CA SER A 38 -7.33 -14.71 2.81
C SER A 38 -8.37 -15.32 3.74
N ASP A 39 -8.87 -14.53 4.72
CA ASP A 39 -9.81 -15.00 5.75
C ASP A 39 -10.99 -14.06 5.99
N PHE A 40 -11.07 -12.97 5.23
CA PHE A 40 -12.10 -11.92 5.31
C PHE A 40 -12.19 -11.20 6.66
N ARG A 41 -11.18 -11.32 7.53
CA ARG A 41 -11.14 -10.61 8.81
C ARG A 41 -10.73 -9.15 8.61
N HIS A 42 -11.27 -8.29 9.44
CA HIS A 42 -10.79 -6.91 9.55
C HIS A 42 -9.49 -6.87 10.35
N VAL A 43 -8.56 -6.06 9.86
CA VAL A 43 -7.28 -5.76 10.50
C VAL A 43 -7.09 -4.26 10.63
N THR A 44 -6.34 -3.85 11.63
CA THR A 44 -5.98 -2.46 11.92
C THR A 44 -4.47 -2.34 12.15
N ASN A 45 -3.96 -1.13 12.33
CA ASN A 45 -2.56 -0.94 12.70
C ASN A 45 -2.16 -1.69 13.98
N ALA A 46 -3.09 -1.89 14.92
CA ALA A 46 -2.84 -2.59 16.17
C ALA A 46 -2.43 -4.06 15.96
N ASP A 47 -2.89 -4.69 14.88
CA ASP A 47 -2.53 -6.08 14.55
C ASP A 47 -1.06 -6.24 14.14
N TYR A 48 -0.39 -5.13 13.82
CA TYR A 48 1.01 -5.09 13.36
C TYR A 48 1.93 -4.35 14.34
N THR A 49 1.50 -4.13 15.58
CA THR A 49 2.30 -3.46 16.61
C THR A 49 3.62 -4.18 16.83
N GLY A 50 4.73 -3.43 16.88
CA GLY A 50 6.06 -3.97 17.08
C GLY A 50 6.71 -4.56 15.83
N GLN A 51 6.04 -4.52 14.69
CA GLN A 51 6.56 -4.98 13.40
C GLN A 51 6.92 -3.81 12.49
N ILE A 52 8.01 -3.96 11.75
CA ILE A 52 8.32 -3.09 10.62
C ILE A 52 7.34 -3.43 9.50
N ARG A 53 6.72 -2.42 8.89
CA ARG A 53 5.74 -2.61 7.82
C ARG A 53 6.22 -1.96 6.53
N LEU A 54 6.24 -2.72 5.44
CA LEU A 54 6.29 -2.18 4.09
C LEU A 54 4.86 -2.22 3.55
N ILE A 55 4.27 -1.05 3.30
CA ILE A 55 2.90 -0.92 2.82
C ILE A 55 2.95 -0.50 1.36
N SER A 56 2.38 -1.33 0.49
CA SER A 56 2.35 -1.16 -0.96
C SER A 56 0.90 -0.90 -1.39
N ALA A 57 0.56 0.36 -1.67
CA ALA A 57 -0.74 0.72 -2.24
C ALA A 57 -0.70 0.60 -3.76
N VAL A 58 -1.69 -0.08 -4.34
CA VAL A 58 -1.79 -0.31 -5.77
C VAL A 58 -3.20 -0.03 -6.28
N PRO A 59 -3.36 0.51 -7.51
CA PRO A 59 -4.66 0.76 -8.12
C PRO A 59 -5.55 -0.48 -8.24
N SER A 60 -5.03 -1.57 -8.77
CA SER A 60 -5.71 -2.88 -8.86
C SER A 60 -4.69 -3.99 -9.12
N LEU A 61 -4.81 -5.11 -8.41
CA LEU A 61 -3.91 -6.26 -8.56
C LEU A 61 -3.89 -6.82 -9.98
N ASP A 62 -5.00 -6.73 -10.69
CA ASP A 62 -5.16 -7.29 -12.04
C ASP A 62 -4.67 -6.35 -13.16
N THR A 63 -3.71 -5.49 -12.86
CA THR A 63 -3.02 -4.62 -13.84
C THR A 63 -1.52 -4.93 -13.86
N SER A 64 -0.87 -4.75 -15.00
CA SER A 64 0.51 -5.20 -15.25
C SER A 64 1.53 -4.64 -14.24
N ILE A 65 1.47 -3.35 -13.93
CA ILE A 65 2.42 -2.72 -12.99
C ILE A 65 2.13 -3.16 -11.55
N CYS A 66 0.85 -3.26 -11.16
CA CYS A 66 0.45 -3.70 -9.82
C CYS A 66 0.84 -5.17 -9.57
N ASP A 67 0.64 -6.02 -10.58
CA ASP A 67 1.08 -7.42 -10.56
C ASP A 67 2.60 -7.51 -10.36
N ALA A 68 3.38 -6.77 -11.16
CA ALA A 68 4.83 -6.74 -11.06
C ALA A 68 5.31 -6.21 -9.70
N GLN A 69 4.69 -5.15 -9.18
CA GLN A 69 5.01 -4.57 -7.87
C GLN A 69 4.77 -5.58 -6.74
N THR A 70 3.62 -6.23 -6.73
CA THR A 70 3.27 -7.20 -5.69
C THR A 70 4.18 -8.42 -5.74
N ARG A 71 4.49 -8.93 -6.94
CA ARG A 71 5.45 -10.04 -7.11
C ARG A 71 6.85 -9.66 -6.64
N ARG A 72 7.31 -8.45 -6.94
CA ARG A 72 8.64 -7.98 -6.50
C ARG A 72 8.74 -7.95 -4.99
N PHE A 73 7.73 -7.41 -4.29
CA PHE A 73 7.72 -7.40 -2.84
C PHE A 73 7.52 -8.79 -2.22
N ASN A 74 6.75 -9.66 -2.85
CA ASN A 74 6.62 -11.05 -2.41
C ASN A 74 7.96 -11.81 -2.48
N GLN A 75 8.76 -11.57 -3.51
CA GLN A 75 10.09 -12.17 -3.63
C GLN A 75 11.03 -11.68 -2.53
N ILE A 76 11.12 -10.37 -2.31
CA ILE A 76 12.03 -9.79 -1.32
C ILE A 76 11.62 -10.13 0.14
N ALA A 77 10.36 -10.46 0.39
CA ALA A 77 9.89 -10.84 1.71
C ALA A 77 10.71 -11.98 2.35
N THR A 78 11.27 -12.86 1.53
CA THR A 78 12.13 -13.96 2.02
C THR A 78 13.46 -13.48 2.61
N GLU A 79 13.90 -12.28 2.26
CA GLU A 79 15.20 -11.71 2.63
C GLU A 79 15.08 -10.75 3.84
N LEU A 80 13.87 -10.33 4.20
CA LEU A 80 13.67 -9.25 5.17
C LEU A 80 13.51 -9.72 6.63
N GLY A 81 13.38 -11.03 6.86
CA GLY A 81 13.24 -11.59 8.21
C GLY A 81 11.80 -11.54 8.76
N SER A 82 11.60 -12.16 9.92
CA SER A 82 10.27 -12.40 10.51
C SER A 82 9.65 -11.18 11.21
N ASN A 83 10.42 -10.13 11.45
CA ASN A 83 9.96 -8.89 12.09
C ASN A 83 9.47 -7.84 11.07
N VAL A 84 9.47 -8.17 9.79
CA VAL A 84 8.96 -7.34 8.70
C VAL A 84 7.70 -7.94 8.13
N THR A 85 6.64 -7.15 8.05
CA THR A 85 5.39 -7.51 7.38
C THR A 85 5.20 -6.65 6.14
N ILE A 86 4.88 -7.28 5.02
CA ILE A 86 4.55 -6.59 3.78
C ILE A 86 3.04 -6.64 3.58
N LEU A 87 2.44 -5.46 3.45
CA LEU A 87 1.01 -5.26 3.24
C LEU A 87 0.80 -4.71 1.83
N THR A 88 0.00 -5.38 1.02
CA THR A 88 -0.46 -4.84 -0.26
C THR A 88 -1.91 -4.41 -0.13
N VAL A 89 -2.20 -3.15 -0.44
CA VAL A 89 -3.53 -2.55 -0.30
C VAL A 89 -4.07 -2.14 -1.66
N SER A 90 -5.29 -2.55 -1.97
CA SER A 90 -6.04 -2.10 -3.14
C SER A 90 -7.53 -1.98 -2.81
N ALA A 91 -8.29 -1.32 -3.69
CA ALA A 91 -9.75 -1.27 -3.59
C ALA A 91 -10.45 -2.43 -4.31
N ASP A 92 -9.72 -3.44 -4.77
CA ASP A 92 -10.31 -4.66 -5.31
C ASP A 92 -11.15 -5.38 -4.24
N LEU A 93 -12.20 -6.08 -4.65
CA LEU A 93 -12.98 -6.91 -3.75
C LEU A 93 -12.12 -8.03 -3.14
N PRO A 94 -12.34 -8.42 -1.89
CA PRO A 94 -11.50 -9.43 -1.23
C PRO A 94 -11.52 -10.79 -1.94
N VAL A 95 -12.63 -11.17 -2.54
CA VAL A 95 -12.72 -12.41 -3.35
C VAL A 95 -11.86 -12.34 -4.60
N THR A 96 -11.78 -11.18 -5.24
CA THR A 96 -10.93 -10.93 -6.41
C THR A 96 -9.45 -10.97 -6.01
N GLN A 97 -9.09 -10.32 -4.92
CA GLN A 97 -7.72 -10.34 -4.37
C GLN A 97 -7.29 -11.78 -4.05
N ASN A 98 -8.14 -12.53 -3.35
CA ASN A 98 -7.84 -13.92 -2.98
C ASN A 98 -7.65 -14.83 -4.20
N ARG A 99 -8.51 -14.68 -5.21
CA ARG A 99 -8.36 -15.42 -6.47
C ARG A 99 -7.06 -15.08 -7.19
N TRP A 100 -6.71 -13.78 -7.27
CA TRP A 100 -5.48 -13.33 -7.89
C TRP A 100 -4.24 -13.87 -7.16
N CYS A 101 -4.19 -13.80 -5.82
CA CYS A 101 -3.10 -14.33 -5.00
C CYS A 101 -2.88 -15.82 -5.26
N GLY A 102 -3.94 -16.61 -5.29
CA GLY A 102 -3.87 -18.05 -5.56
C GLY A 102 -3.32 -18.35 -6.96
N ALA A 103 -3.77 -17.64 -7.98
CA ALA A 103 -3.30 -17.79 -9.36
C ALA A 103 -1.85 -17.31 -9.54
N ALA A 104 -1.44 -16.27 -8.82
CA ALA A 104 -0.12 -15.66 -8.92
C ALA A 104 0.95 -16.33 -8.03
N GLY A 105 0.56 -17.22 -7.12
CA GLY A 105 1.47 -17.85 -6.15
C GLY A 105 2.02 -16.86 -5.12
N ILE A 106 1.21 -15.88 -4.72
CA ILE A 106 1.55 -14.87 -3.70
C ILE A 106 1.16 -15.41 -2.32
N ASP A 107 2.16 -15.62 -1.46
CA ASP A 107 2.00 -16.24 -0.15
C ASP A 107 2.78 -15.56 0.99
N ARG A 108 3.61 -14.54 0.67
CA ARG A 108 4.52 -13.89 1.61
C ARG A 108 4.18 -12.44 1.91
N VAL A 109 3.15 -11.91 1.26
CA VAL A 109 2.59 -10.60 1.54
C VAL A 109 1.14 -10.77 1.98
N GLU A 110 0.69 -9.94 2.91
CA GLU A 110 -0.73 -9.85 3.22
C GLU A 110 -1.40 -8.91 2.22
N VAL A 111 -2.49 -9.37 1.63
CA VAL A 111 -3.28 -8.57 0.71
C VAL A 111 -4.57 -8.13 1.41
N LEU A 112 -4.74 -6.82 1.45
CA LEU A 112 -5.80 -6.13 2.19
C LEU A 112 -6.63 -5.28 1.23
N THR A 113 -7.94 -5.22 1.48
CA THR A 113 -8.82 -4.39 0.66
C THR A 113 -9.38 -3.19 1.43
N ASP A 114 -9.37 -2.04 0.77
CA ASP A 114 -9.98 -0.78 1.23
C ASP A 114 -11.33 -0.49 0.53
N HIS A 115 -11.92 -1.50 -0.13
CA HIS A 115 -13.10 -1.32 -0.99
C HIS A 115 -14.32 -0.76 -0.28
N PHE A 116 -14.42 -0.96 1.04
CA PHE A 116 -15.65 -0.67 1.79
C PHE A 116 -15.91 0.84 1.89
N ASP A 117 -14.95 1.59 2.40
CA ASP A 117 -15.09 3.03 2.68
C ASP A 117 -13.88 3.88 2.31
N MET A 118 -12.84 3.29 1.71
CA MET A 118 -11.59 3.95 1.34
C MET A 118 -10.91 4.66 2.53
N ASN A 119 -11.03 4.08 3.74
CA ASN A 119 -10.49 4.73 4.93
C ASN A 119 -8.97 4.78 4.97
N PHE A 120 -8.28 3.75 4.45
CA PHE A 120 -6.85 3.76 4.27
C PHE A 120 -6.44 4.84 3.25
N GLY A 121 -7.07 4.85 2.08
CA GLY A 121 -6.76 5.81 1.03
C GLY A 121 -6.93 7.26 1.50
N GLN A 122 -7.96 7.54 2.28
CA GLN A 122 -8.18 8.88 2.87
C GLN A 122 -7.13 9.23 3.93
N ALA A 123 -6.77 8.29 4.80
CA ALA A 123 -5.81 8.50 5.88
C ALA A 123 -4.36 8.62 5.38
N TYR A 124 -3.99 7.82 4.37
CA TYR A 124 -2.65 7.79 3.79
C TYR A 124 -2.50 8.70 2.56
N GLY A 125 -3.56 9.40 2.15
CA GLY A 125 -3.53 10.32 1.02
C GLY A 125 -3.31 9.64 -0.33
N THR A 126 -3.95 8.49 -0.55
CA THR A 126 -3.83 7.70 -1.78
C THR A 126 -5.17 7.50 -2.51
N TYR A 127 -6.29 7.95 -1.93
CA TYR A 127 -7.62 7.75 -2.52
C TYR A 127 -7.83 8.63 -3.77
N VAL A 128 -7.86 8.02 -4.96
CA VAL A 128 -8.21 8.67 -6.22
C VAL A 128 -9.74 8.74 -6.34
N GLU A 129 -10.31 9.94 -6.16
CA GLU A 129 -11.75 10.14 -5.97
C GLU A 129 -12.59 9.67 -7.17
N GLU A 130 -12.22 10.08 -8.38
CA GLU A 130 -13.00 9.83 -9.60
C GLU A 130 -13.01 8.36 -10.02
N LEU A 131 -11.95 7.61 -9.67
CA LEU A 131 -11.77 6.22 -10.06
C LEU A 131 -12.08 5.24 -8.92
N ARG A 132 -12.14 5.74 -7.68
CA ARG A 132 -12.29 4.95 -6.47
C ARG A 132 -11.26 3.82 -6.35
N ILE A 133 -10.01 4.18 -6.56
CA ILE A 133 -8.84 3.29 -6.43
C ILE A 133 -7.80 3.95 -5.55
N GLU A 134 -6.75 3.18 -5.17
CA GLU A 134 -5.56 3.74 -4.55
C GLU A 134 -4.61 4.33 -5.62
N GLN A 135 -4.06 5.51 -5.36
CA GLN A 135 -2.84 5.96 -6.02
C GLN A 135 -1.70 4.99 -5.67
N ARG A 136 -0.86 4.68 -6.64
CA ARG A 136 0.34 3.88 -6.36
C ARG A 136 1.24 4.64 -5.40
N ALA A 137 1.53 4.00 -4.26
CA ALA A 137 2.38 4.55 -3.22
C ALA A 137 3.08 3.44 -2.44
N VAL A 138 4.22 3.76 -1.83
CA VAL A 138 4.94 2.83 -0.95
C VAL A 138 5.32 3.56 0.33
N PHE A 139 5.05 2.93 1.46
CA PHE A 139 5.41 3.42 2.79
C PHE A 139 6.23 2.39 3.54
N VAL A 140 7.19 2.84 4.32
CA VAL A 140 7.86 2.02 5.32
C VAL A 140 7.59 2.65 6.68
N VAL A 141 7.09 1.83 7.60
CA VAL A 141 6.72 2.22 8.96
C VAL A 141 7.54 1.38 9.94
N ASP A 142 8.19 2.02 10.91
CA ASP A 142 8.98 1.31 11.92
C ASP A 142 8.11 0.59 12.97
N ALA A 143 8.77 -0.14 13.86
CA ALA A 143 8.11 -0.90 14.93
C ALA A 143 7.34 0.00 15.92
N GLU A 144 7.74 1.26 16.06
CA GLU A 144 7.12 2.29 16.91
C GLU A 144 5.93 2.98 16.22
N GLY A 145 5.72 2.74 14.92
CA GLY A 145 4.62 3.30 14.15
C GLY A 145 4.94 4.62 13.45
N ASN A 146 6.21 4.97 13.28
CA ASN A 146 6.61 6.19 12.56
C ASN A 146 6.92 5.88 11.09
N VAL A 147 6.52 6.77 10.21
CA VAL A 147 6.82 6.71 8.78
C VAL A 147 8.31 6.98 8.58
N ARG A 148 9.02 6.05 7.94
CA ARG A 148 10.46 6.14 7.63
C ARG A 148 10.73 6.28 6.14
N TYR A 149 9.76 5.98 5.31
CA TYR A 149 9.78 6.18 3.88
C TYR A 149 8.35 6.43 3.39
N ALA A 150 8.17 7.37 2.49
CA ALA A 150 6.90 7.63 1.83
C ALA A 150 7.16 8.04 0.38
N GLU A 151 6.56 7.31 -0.56
CA GLU A 151 6.61 7.59 -1.99
C GLU A 151 5.21 7.57 -2.57
N TYR A 152 4.86 8.64 -3.27
CA TYR A 152 3.64 8.75 -4.07
C TYR A 152 4.01 8.82 -5.53
N VAL A 153 3.63 7.83 -6.32
CA VAL A 153 3.95 7.79 -7.75
C VAL A 153 2.98 8.70 -8.53
N PRO A 154 3.48 9.74 -9.21
CA PRO A 154 2.62 10.77 -9.80
C PRO A 154 1.86 10.30 -11.04
N GLU A 155 2.31 9.23 -11.71
CA GLU A 155 1.64 8.63 -12.86
C GLU A 155 1.28 7.17 -12.54
N ILE A 156 0.01 6.82 -12.62
CA ILE A 156 -0.51 5.50 -12.24
C ILE A 156 0.20 4.36 -12.98
N GLY A 157 0.59 4.59 -14.23
CA GLY A 157 1.28 3.63 -15.08
C GLY A 157 2.78 3.47 -14.82
N GLN A 158 3.36 4.13 -13.81
CA GLN A 158 4.79 4.04 -13.50
C GLN A 158 5.07 3.15 -12.29
N HIS A 159 6.26 2.55 -12.27
CA HIS A 159 6.75 1.78 -11.13
C HIS A 159 7.19 2.71 -9.98
N PRO A 160 7.09 2.25 -8.72
CA PRO A 160 7.74 2.91 -7.59
C PRO A 160 9.25 2.64 -7.62
N ASN A 161 9.98 3.34 -6.76
CA ASN A 161 11.40 3.08 -6.52
C ASN A 161 11.56 1.92 -5.53
N TYR A 162 11.58 0.70 -6.03
CA TYR A 162 11.70 -0.53 -5.21
C TYR A 162 12.95 -0.52 -4.32
N GLU A 163 14.10 -0.12 -4.87
CA GLU A 163 15.37 -0.16 -4.14
C GLU A 163 15.40 0.83 -2.99
N ALA A 164 14.82 2.01 -3.15
CA ALA A 164 14.71 2.99 -2.06
C ALA A 164 13.84 2.47 -0.91
N ALA A 165 12.69 1.86 -1.23
CA ALA A 165 11.80 1.27 -0.23
C ALA A 165 12.48 0.09 0.50
N ILE A 166 13.14 -0.81 -0.23
CA ILE A 166 13.87 -1.96 0.33
C ILE A 166 15.02 -1.49 1.22
N THR A 167 15.77 -0.49 0.79
CA THR A 167 16.86 0.11 1.57
C THR A 167 16.33 0.70 2.88
N ALA A 168 15.20 1.40 2.83
CA ALA A 168 14.57 1.94 4.04
C ALA A 168 14.18 0.83 5.03
N VAL A 169 13.63 -0.29 4.56
CA VAL A 169 13.33 -1.44 5.43
C VAL A 169 14.61 -2.04 6.02
N LYS A 170 15.63 -2.28 5.19
CA LYS A 170 16.90 -2.87 5.64
C LYS A 170 17.59 -2.04 6.71
N SER A 171 17.54 -0.71 6.61
CA SER A 171 18.11 0.19 7.62
C SER A 171 17.41 0.14 8.99
N LEU A 172 16.24 -0.49 9.09
CA LEU A 172 15.51 -0.67 10.35
C LEU A 172 15.73 -2.05 10.97
N ILE A 173 16.33 -2.99 10.23
CA ILE A 173 16.61 -4.36 10.68
C ILE A 173 18.02 -4.45 11.30
N GLU A 174 18.94 -3.59 10.86
CA GLU A 174 20.32 -3.49 11.36
C GLU A 174 20.37 -2.81 12.75
#